data_f4ad9b17ac4b6ec86bcf4d76cf2d3eba
#
_entry.id   f4ad9b17ac4b6ec86bcf4d76cf2d3eba
#
_cell.length_a   1.000
_cell.length_b   1.000
_cell.length_c   1.000
_cell.angle_alpha   90.00
_cell.angle_beta   90.00
_cell.angle_gamma   90.00
#
_symmetry.space_group_name_H-M   'P 1'
#
loop_
_entity.id
_entity.type
_entity.pdbx_description
1 polymer ?
#
loop_
_entity_poly.entity_id
_entity_poly.type
_entity_poly.pdbx_seq_one_letter_code
_entity_poly.pdbx_strand_id
1 'polypeptide(L)' 'ELGDDMDTKLDLAKAYMEMGDDEAAESILKEVLEKGTGEQMVAASELRSRLAS' A
#
# COMPACT_ATOMS: atom_id res chain seq x y z
N GLU A 1 -18.98 -4.15 6.26
CA GLU A 1 -18.56 -3.46 5.93
C GLU A 1 -17.69 -3.65 5.10
N LEU A 2 -17.51 -3.06 4.32
CA LEU A 2 -16.76 -3.22 3.50
C LEU A 2 -15.59 -3.18 3.79
N GLY A 3 -14.95 -3.73 3.59
CA GLY A 3 -13.80 -3.67 3.54
C GLY A 3 -13.04 -3.00 4.37
N ASP A 4 -12.06 -3.43 4.61
CA ASP A 4 -11.24 -2.90 5.33
C ASP A 4 -10.62 -1.86 4.71
N ASP A 5 -10.42 -0.86 5.31
CA ASP A 5 -9.71 0.24 4.79
C ASP A 5 -8.34 -0.09 4.32
N MET A 6 -7.67 -1.01 4.94
CA MET A 6 -6.31 -1.35 4.55
C MET A 6 -6.29 -2.03 3.18
N ASP A 7 -7.28 -2.85 2.88
CA ASP A 7 -7.35 -3.45 1.56
C ASP A 7 -7.58 -2.37 0.50
N THR A 8 -8.46 -1.43 0.80
CA THR A 8 -8.70 -0.33 -0.12
C THR A 8 -7.43 0.50 -0.30
N LYS A 9 -6.71 0.71 0.78
CA LYS A 9 -5.48 1.48 0.69
C LYS A 9 -4.42 0.78 -0.14
N LEU A 10 -4.35 -0.54 -0.06
CA LEU A 10 -3.43 -1.27 -0.90
C LEU A 10 -3.75 -1.08 -2.38
N ASP A 11 -5.03 -1.13 -2.73
CA ASP A 11 -5.44 -0.91 -4.11
C ASP A 11 -5.11 0.51 -4.54
N LEU A 12 -5.34 1.45 -3.66
CA LEU A 12 -5.06 2.84 -3.98
C LEU A 12 -3.56 3.05 -4.19
N ALA A 13 -2.75 2.43 -3.36
CA ALA A 13 -1.31 2.54 -3.51
C ALA A 13 -0.87 2.03 -4.88
N LYS A 14 -1.45 0.91 -5.31
CA LYS A 14 -1.11 0.38 -6.63
C LYS A 14 -1.46 1.37 -7.72
N ALA A 15 -2.60 2.02 -7.61
CA ALA A 15 -3.02 2.99 -8.61
C ALA A 15 -2.04 4.16 -8.67
N TYR A 16 -1.62 4.63 -7.51
CA TYR A 16 -0.65 5.72 -7.49
C TYR A 16 0.68 5.29 -8.10
N MET A 17 1.09 4.06 -7.85
CA MET A 17 2.33 3.57 -8.45
C MET A 17 2.23 3.55 -9.96
N GLU A 18 1.07 3.17 -10.48
CA GLU A 18 0.88 3.16 -11.93
C GLU A 18 0.90 4.55 -12.51
N MET A 19 0.45 5.53 -11.74
CA MET A 19 0.48 6.90 -12.19
C MET A 19 1.86 7.53 -12.05
N GLY A 20 2.77 6.86 -11.41
CA GLY A 20 4.09 7.41 -11.16
C GLY A 20 4.15 8.29 -9.93
N ASP A 21 3.12 8.25 -9.09
CA ASP A 21 3.08 9.08 -7.89
C ASP A 21 3.60 8.28 -6.71
N ASP A 22 4.92 8.11 -6.68
CA ASP A 22 5.54 7.22 -5.69
C ASP A 22 5.41 7.74 -4.27
N GLU A 23 5.42 9.04 -4.10
CA GLU A 23 5.28 9.59 -2.75
C GLU A 23 3.95 9.27 -2.14
N ALA A 24 2.88 9.42 -2.92
CA ALA A 24 1.56 9.12 -2.42
C ALA A 24 1.44 7.63 -2.11
N ALA A 25 1.98 6.80 -2.99
CA ALA A 25 1.94 5.36 -2.77
C ALA A 25 2.68 4.98 -1.50
N GLU A 26 3.84 5.56 -1.29
CA GLU A 26 4.64 5.23 -0.13
C GLU A 26 3.93 5.62 1.16
N SER A 27 3.30 6.78 1.17
CA SER A 27 2.57 7.22 2.34
C SER A 27 1.48 6.22 2.72
N ILE A 28 0.77 5.75 1.70
CA ILE A 28 -0.32 4.80 1.94
C ILE A 28 0.23 3.47 2.42
N LEU A 29 1.31 3.02 1.80
CA LEU A 29 1.91 1.74 2.19
C LEU A 29 2.43 1.78 3.61
N LYS A 30 2.97 2.90 4.03
CA LYS A 30 3.42 3.02 5.41
C LYS A 30 2.26 2.85 6.38
N GLU A 31 1.13 3.39 6.04
CA GLU A 31 -0.02 3.27 6.91
C GLU A 31 -0.47 1.81 7.01
N VAL A 32 -0.46 1.10 5.88
CA VAL A 32 -0.82 -0.30 5.91
C VAL A 32 0.17 -1.10 6.75
N LEU A 33 1.44 -0.77 6.67
CA LEU A 33 2.45 -1.46 7.46
C LEU A 33 2.24 -1.24 8.95
N GLU A 34 1.66 -0.11 9.31
CA GLU A 34 1.43 0.17 10.73
C GLU A 34 0.14 -0.44 11.24
N LYS A 35 -0.88 -0.48 10.40
CA LYS A 35 -2.21 -0.85 10.88
C LYS A 35 -2.79 -2.09 10.25
N GLY A 36 -2.17 -2.63 9.24
CA GLY A 36 -2.73 -3.77 8.55
C GLY A 36 -2.48 -5.09 9.26
N THR A 37 -3.13 -6.13 8.75
CA THR A 37 -2.88 -7.48 9.24
C THR A 37 -1.57 -7.98 8.68
N GLY A 38 -1.15 -9.17 9.12
CA GLY A 38 0.09 -9.75 8.61
C GLY A 38 0.11 -9.89 7.10
N GLU A 39 -1.00 -10.34 6.54
CA GLU A 39 -1.08 -10.49 5.08
C GLU A 39 -1.01 -9.14 4.39
N GLN A 40 -1.68 -8.15 4.94
CA GLN A 40 -1.66 -6.83 4.35
C GLN A 40 -0.28 -6.21 4.45
N MET A 41 0.41 -6.45 5.55
CA MET A 41 1.76 -5.95 5.72
C MET A 41 2.72 -6.55 4.69
N VAL A 42 2.55 -7.84 4.41
CA VAL A 42 3.39 -8.48 3.40
C VAL A 42 3.13 -7.86 2.03
N ALA A 43 1.86 -7.65 1.70
CA ALA A 43 1.53 -7.04 0.41
C ALA A 43 2.10 -5.63 0.31
N ALA A 44 1.98 -4.87 1.38
CA ALA A 44 2.50 -3.50 1.39
C ALA A 44 4.01 -3.50 1.25
N SER A 45 4.67 -4.43 1.92
CA SER A 45 6.12 -4.51 1.85
C SER A 45 6.57 -4.83 0.43
N GLU A 46 5.86 -5.71 -0.25
CA GLU A 46 6.21 -6.05 -1.62
C GLU A 46 6.04 -4.86 -2.55
N LEU A 47 4.95 -4.12 -2.39
CA LEU A 47 4.74 -2.95 -3.22
C LEU A 47 5.80 -1.90 -2.95
N ARG A 48 6.14 -1.74 -1.69
CA ARG A 48 7.16 -0.76 -1.32
C ARG A 48 8.51 -1.12 -1.92
N SER A 49 8.79 -2.41 -1.97
CA SER A 49 10.03 -2.88 -2.57
C SER A 49 10.11 -2.48 -4.04
N ARG A 50 8.99 -2.49 -4.74
CA ARG A 50 8.99 -2.07 -6.12
C ARG A 50 9.28 -0.58 -6.26
N LEU A 51 8.79 0.21 -5.31
CA LEU A 51 9.08 1.63 -5.33
C LEU A 51 10.55 1.91 -5.17
N ALA A 52 11.21 1.07 -4.38
CA ALA A 52 12.61 1.29 -4.08
C ALA A 52 13.52 0.90 -5.23
N SER A 53 13.03 0.10 -6.15
CA SER A 53 13.87 -0.31 -7.27
C SER A 53 13.72 0.63 -8.50
#